data_a797e225d28ae689bd40bf98831b08df
#
_entry.id   a797e225d28ae689bd40bf98831b08df
#
_cell.length_a   1.000
_cell.length_b   1.000
_cell.length_c   1.000
_cell.angle_alpha   90.00
_cell.angle_beta   90.00
_cell.angle_gamma   90.00
#
_symmetry.space_group_name_H-M   'P 1'
#
loop_
_entity.id
_entity.type
_entity.pdbx_description
1 polymer ?
#
loop_
_entity_poly.entity_id
_entity_poly.type
_entity_poly.pdbx_seq_one_letter_code
_entity_poly.pdbx_strand_id
1 'polypeptide(L)'
;MKRVSIIGAGWLGLDLVGLLVQAGFSVKASYRNTLTQAKIFAQGGEPIFLDLNERGNIPRLFFEDTNTIVILLPPGKVLKYVNSVRDIIKQAEDFGVPKIVFSSSTSVYPDSGVAKEDANLWLGYFPDNDLLAAEKCVIDCKLNHKYVLRLAGLIGPKVWEGNVTAQRNPSNFLSGKTNVPKPKAAVNLVFKDDVLKIILHFIEKNHPSGVFKVFEFQGHMV
;
A
#
# COMPACT_ATOMS: atom_id res chain seq x y z
N MET A 1 6.12 14.16 18.72
CA MET A 1 6.63 13.39 17.56
C MET A 1 5.44 12.81 16.83
N LYS A 2 5.33 12.99 15.49
CA LYS A 2 4.21 12.40 14.74
C LYS A 2 4.36 10.88 14.67
N ARG A 3 3.25 10.16 14.82
CA ARG A 3 3.21 8.70 14.85
C ARG A 3 2.49 8.15 13.63
N VAL A 4 3.11 7.16 12.98
CA VAL A 4 2.58 6.49 11.78
C VAL A 4 2.42 4.99 12.07
N SER A 5 1.28 4.44 11.71
CA SER A 5 1.03 3.00 11.80
C SER A 5 0.94 2.39 10.40
N ILE A 6 1.76 1.37 10.13
CA ILE A 6 1.83 0.66 8.85
C ILE A 6 1.19 -0.72 9.00
N ILE A 7 0.10 -0.95 8.28
CA ILE A 7 -0.52 -2.26 8.17
C ILE A 7 -0.12 -2.88 6.83
N GLY A 8 0.76 -3.89 6.88
CA GLY A 8 1.34 -4.52 5.70
C GLY A 8 2.84 -4.25 5.53
N ALA A 9 3.68 -4.60 6.54
CA ALA A 9 5.13 -4.46 6.45
C ALA A 9 5.77 -5.58 5.58
N GLY A 10 5.37 -5.61 4.32
CA GLY A 10 6.01 -6.42 3.27
C GLY A 10 7.21 -5.72 2.63
N TRP A 11 7.49 -6.01 1.36
CA TRP A 11 8.62 -5.43 0.62
C TRP A 11 8.64 -3.90 0.58
N LEU A 12 7.48 -3.26 0.31
CA LEU A 12 7.36 -1.79 0.33
C LEU A 12 7.29 -1.27 1.78
N GLY A 13 6.51 -1.93 2.63
CA GLY A 13 6.24 -1.45 3.99
C GLY A 13 7.46 -1.50 4.92
N LEU A 14 8.36 -2.49 4.76
CA LEU A 14 9.59 -2.55 5.54
C LEU A 14 10.51 -1.37 5.23
N ASP A 15 10.71 -1.06 3.95
CA ASP A 15 11.56 0.08 3.58
C ASP A 15 10.93 1.41 4.00
N LEU A 16 9.57 1.48 4.00
CA LEU A 16 8.85 2.64 4.52
C LEU A 16 9.08 2.83 6.04
N VAL A 17 9.17 1.75 6.83
CA VAL A 17 9.52 1.85 8.26
C VAL A 17 10.84 2.59 8.43
N GLY A 18 11.91 2.13 7.75
CA GLY A 18 13.23 2.74 7.86
C GLY A 18 13.24 4.21 7.41
N LEU A 19 12.60 4.51 6.28
CA LEU A 19 12.50 5.88 5.76
C LEU A 19 11.81 6.81 6.76
N LEU A 20 10.68 6.39 7.34
CA LEU A 20 9.92 7.20 8.29
C LEU A 20 10.66 7.40 9.61
N VAL A 21 11.34 6.37 10.13
CA VAL A 21 12.17 6.50 11.34
C VAL A 21 13.31 7.48 11.10
N GLN A 22 14.01 7.41 9.96
CA GLN A 22 15.04 8.36 9.58
C GLN A 22 14.50 9.79 9.42
N ALA A 23 13.26 9.94 8.98
CA ALA A 23 12.57 11.23 8.91
C ALA A 23 12.02 11.74 10.26
N GLY A 24 12.30 11.04 11.36
CA GLY A 24 11.94 11.46 12.73
C GLY A 24 10.51 11.10 13.17
N PHE A 25 9.84 10.16 12.48
CA PHE A 25 8.54 9.65 12.93
C PHE A 25 8.70 8.49 13.93
N SER A 26 7.71 8.35 14.83
CA SER A 26 7.51 7.10 15.57
C SER A 26 6.68 6.16 14.70
N VAL A 27 7.15 4.95 14.45
CA VAL A 27 6.53 4.03 13.49
C VAL A 27 6.13 2.73 14.17
N LYS A 28 4.87 2.38 14.07
CA LYS A 28 4.33 1.06 14.39
C LYS A 28 4.11 0.30 13.09
N ALA A 29 4.44 -0.99 13.05
CA ALA A 29 4.28 -1.76 11.83
C ALA A 29 3.83 -3.20 12.09
N SER A 30 2.92 -3.71 11.25
CA SER A 30 2.39 -5.05 11.40
C SER A 30 3.38 -6.13 10.93
N TYR A 31 3.42 -7.25 11.65
CA TYR A 31 4.15 -8.45 11.23
C TYR A 31 3.31 -9.72 11.41
N ARG A 32 3.67 -10.80 10.70
CA ARG A 32 3.08 -12.14 10.84
C ARG A 32 4.11 -13.23 11.15
N ASN A 33 5.40 -12.93 11.03
CA ASN A 33 6.49 -13.86 11.29
C ASN A 33 7.67 -13.16 11.98
N THR A 34 8.48 -13.93 12.69
CA THR A 34 9.59 -13.43 13.49
C THR A 34 10.67 -12.70 12.68
N LEU A 35 10.89 -13.11 11.42
CA LEU A 35 11.85 -12.44 10.56
C LEU A 35 11.41 -11.00 10.25
N THR A 36 10.12 -10.78 9.93
CA THR A 36 9.58 -9.44 9.71
C THR A 36 9.61 -8.62 10.99
N GLN A 37 9.28 -9.23 12.14
CA GLN A 37 9.38 -8.61 13.46
C GLN A 37 10.79 -8.05 13.71
N ALA A 38 11.81 -8.90 13.55
CA ALA A 38 13.20 -8.52 13.76
C ALA A 38 13.62 -7.37 12.82
N LYS A 39 13.17 -7.39 11.56
CA LYS A 39 13.46 -6.33 10.58
C LYS A 39 12.84 -5.00 10.95
N ILE A 40 11.59 -4.97 11.40
CA ILE A 40 10.93 -3.74 11.86
C ILE A 40 11.71 -3.17 13.05
N PHE A 41 12.04 -4.02 14.02
CA PHE A 41 12.79 -3.61 15.21
C PHE A 41 14.18 -3.06 14.88
N ALA A 42 14.92 -3.74 14.00
CA ALA A 42 16.25 -3.31 13.56
C ALA A 42 16.24 -1.95 12.84
N GLN A 43 15.11 -1.57 12.24
CA GLN A 43 14.92 -0.26 11.61
C GLN A 43 14.41 0.82 12.58
N GLY A 44 14.26 0.50 13.87
CA GLY A 44 13.76 1.42 14.90
C GLY A 44 12.24 1.58 14.94
N GLY A 45 11.50 0.70 14.25
CA GLY A 45 10.04 0.63 14.35
C GLY A 45 9.57 -0.26 15.51
N GLU A 46 8.33 -0.07 15.92
CA GLU A 46 7.63 -0.90 16.90
C GLU A 46 6.84 -2.00 16.17
N PRO A 47 7.24 -3.29 16.28
CA PRO A 47 6.53 -4.38 15.64
C PRO A 47 5.27 -4.77 16.42
N ILE A 48 4.12 -4.86 15.74
CA ILE A 48 2.85 -5.31 16.31
C ILE A 48 2.37 -6.53 15.53
N PHE A 49 2.08 -7.63 16.21
CA PHE A 49 1.55 -8.83 15.56
C PHE A 49 0.15 -8.59 15.02
N LEU A 50 -0.07 -8.96 13.75
CA LEU A 50 -1.38 -8.90 13.10
C LEU A 50 -1.46 -9.92 11.98
N ASP A 51 -2.33 -10.91 12.13
CA ASP A 51 -2.78 -11.77 11.04
C ASP A 51 -4.29 -11.56 10.81
N LEU A 52 -4.63 -10.92 9.70
CA LEU A 52 -6.02 -10.64 9.32
C LEU A 52 -6.77 -11.87 8.82
N ASN A 53 -6.10 -13.01 8.63
CA ASN A 53 -6.71 -14.28 8.26
C ASN A 53 -7.14 -15.09 9.50
N GLU A 54 -6.63 -14.75 10.67
CA GLU A 54 -7.02 -15.34 11.93
C GLU A 54 -8.24 -14.62 12.51
N ARG A 55 -9.00 -15.36 13.35
CA ARG A 55 -10.08 -14.75 14.14
C ARG A 55 -9.48 -13.97 15.29
N GLY A 56 -9.56 -12.66 15.23
CA GLY A 56 -9.07 -11.79 16.30
C GLY A 56 -9.37 -10.32 16.00
N ASN A 57 -9.29 -9.51 17.04
CA ASN A 57 -9.43 -8.06 16.89
C ASN A 57 -8.10 -7.48 16.42
N ILE A 58 -8.17 -6.45 15.56
CA ILE A 58 -7.01 -5.65 15.19
C ILE A 58 -6.52 -4.95 16.46
N PRO A 59 -5.23 -5.07 16.84
CA PRO A 59 -4.72 -4.46 18.06
C PRO A 59 -4.94 -2.94 18.11
N ARG A 60 -5.53 -2.45 19.19
CA ARG A 60 -5.79 -1.02 19.42
C ARG A 60 -4.53 -0.17 19.30
N LEU A 61 -3.37 -0.74 19.63
CA LEU A 61 -2.07 -0.10 19.52
C LEU A 61 -1.78 0.50 18.13
N PHE A 62 -2.38 -0.03 17.05
CA PHE A 62 -2.24 0.58 15.72
C PHE A 62 -2.91 1.95 15.62
N PHE A 63 -3.90 2.24 16.45
CA PHE A 63 -4.73 3.43 16.33
C PHE A 63 -4.44 4.45 17.42
N GLU A 64 -4.04 3.99 18.62
CA GLU A 64 -3.75 4.84 19.76
C GLU A 64 -2.63 5.84 19.45
N ASP A 65 -2.92 7.14 19.63
CA ASP A 65 -2.02 8.26 19.35
C ASP A 65 -1.46 8.30 17.91
N THR A 66 -2.12 7.68 16.96
CA THR A 66 -1.68 7.59 15.56
C THR A 66 -2.18 8.78 14.76
N ASN A 67 -1.26 9.46 14.06
CA ASN A 67 -1.56 10.58 13.18
C ASN A 67 -1.87 10.14 11.74
N THR A 68 -1.29 9.03 11.30
CA THR A 68 -1.52 8.49 9.95
C THR A 68 -1.50 6.97 9.98
N ILE A 69 -2.51 6.36 9.37
CA ILE A 69 -2.50 4.94 9.03
C ILE A 69 -2.12 4.77 7.57
N VAL A 70 -1.16 3.88 7.30
CA VAL A 70 -0.74 3.46 5.97
C VAL A 70 -1.13 2.00 5.78
N ILE A 71 -1.97 1.71 4.78
CA ILE A 71 -2.43 0.35 4.45
C ILE A 71 -1.76 -0.11 3.17
N LEU A 72 -0.90 -1.13 3.28
CA LEU A 72 -0.12 -1.72 2.17
C LEU A 72 -0.42 -3.21 2.01
N LEU A 73 -1.69 -3.57 2.09
CA LEU A 73 -2.16 -4.96 2.04
C LEU A 73 -2.46 -5.39 0.60
N PRO A 74 -1.87 -6.48 0.09
CA PRO A 74 -2.26 -7.04 -1.19
C PRO A 74 -3.54 -7.89 -1.05
N PRO A 75 -4.55 -7.73 -1.92
CA PRO A 75 -5.82 -8.46 -1.80
C PRO A 75 -5.63 -9.99 -1.78
N GLY A 76 -4.75 -10.55 -2.61
CA GLY A 76 -4.50 -12.00 -2.67
C GLY A 76 -3.82 -12.62 -1.44
N LYS A 77 -3.57 -11.87 -0.37
CA LYS A 77 -2.95 -12.35 0.88
C LYS A 77 -3.86 -12.22 2.11
N VAL A 78 -5.06 -11.70 1.94
CA VAL A 78 -6.06 -11.51 2.99
C VAL A 78 -7.39 -12.11 2.53
N LEU A 79 -7.88 -13.14 3.24
CA LEU A 79 -9.06 -13.92 2.85
C LEU A 79 -10.36 -13.08 2.77
N LYS A 80 -10.52 -12.14 3.69
CA LYS A 80 -11.67 -11.23 3.75
C LYS A 80 -11.23 -9.79 3.55
N TYR A 81 -10.55 -9.55 2.44
CA TYR A 81 -9.82 -8.30 2.18
C TYR A 81 -10.63 -7.04 2.43
N VAL A 82 -11.79 -6.91 1.78
CA VAL A 82 -12.64 -5.72 1.89
C VAL A 82 -13.14 -5.51 3.33
N ASN A 83 -13.53 -6.59 4.01
CA ASN A 83 -13.99 -6.52 5.39
C ASN A 83 -12.84 -6.10 6.32
N SER A 84 -11.65 -6.67 6.12
CA SER A 84 -10.46 -6.30 6.90
C SER A 84 -10.10 -4.82 6.73
N VAL A 85 -10.14 -4.29 5.50
CA VAL A 85 -9.91 -2.86 5.24
C VAL A 85 -10.99 -2.01 5.90
N ARG A 86 -12.25 -2.42 5.83
CA ARG A 86 -13.38 -1.72 6.49
C ARG A 86 -13.22 -1.70 8.01
N ASP A 87 -12.81 -2.81 8.63
CA ASP A 87 -12.60 -2.90 10.08
C ASP A 87 -11.42 -2.03 10.54
N ILE A 88 -10.33 -1.97 9.74
CA ILE A 88 -9.21 -1.05 9.99
C ILE A 88 -9.68 0.39 9.95
N ILE A 89 -10.44 0.77 8.92
CA ILE A 89 -10.97 2.14 8.76
C ILE A 89 -11.89 2.50 9.91
N LYS A 90 -12.82 1.60 10.27
CA LYS A 90 -13.74 1.83 11.39
C LYS A 90 -13.00 2.10 12.69
N GLN A 91 -11.99 1.30 13.02
CA GLN A 91 -11.19 1.54 14.21
C GLN A 91 -10.39 2.85 14.10
N ALA A 92 -9.86 3.19 12.92
CA ALA A 92 -9.20 4.48 12.72
C ALA A 92 -10.15 5.66 12.99
N GLU A 93 -11.41 5.55 12.58
CA GLU A 93 -12.45 6.54 12.89
C GLU A 93 -12.75 6.60 14.39
N ASP A 94 -12.95 5.44 15.03
CA ASP A 94 -13.27 5.34 16.46
C ASP A 94 -12.16 5.92 17.35
N PHE A 95 -10.90 5.83 16.92
CA PHE A 95 -9.74 6.42 17.60
C PHE A 95 -9.38 7.84 17.14
N GLY A 96 -10.15 8.43 16.21
CA GLY A 96 -9.93 9.78 15.72
C GLY A 96 -8.65 9.96 14.92
N VAL A 97 -8.17 8.92 14.24
CA VAL A 97 -7.00 9.04 13.36
C VAL A 97 -7.32 9.99 12.21
N PRO A 98 -6.54 11.08 12.02
CA PRO A 98 -6.94 12.11 11.06
C PRO A 98 -6.63 11.75 9.60
N LYS A 99 -5.70 10.82 9.32
CA LYS A 99 -5.16 10.59 7.98
C LYS A 99 -5.02 9.11 7.64
N ILE A 100 -5.38 8.76 6.41
CA ILE A 100 -5.17 7.44 5.82
C ILE A 100 -4.47 7.55 4.46
N VAL A 101 -3.47 6.69 4.23
CA VAL A 101 -2.84 6.44 2.93
C VAL A 101 -3.05 4.96 2.58
N PHE A 102 -3.72 4.71 1.49
CA PHE A 102 -4.07 3.37 1.03
C PHE A 102 -3.40 3.05 -0.30
N SER A 103 -2.63 1.97 -0.35
CA SER A 103 -2.08 1.49 -1.61
C SER A 103 -3.10 0.65 -2.38
N SER A 104 -3.49 1.13 -3.54
CA SER A 104 -4.24 0.41 -4.55
C SER A 104 -3.34 0.06 -5.74
N SER A 105 -3.92 -0.31 -6.87
CA SER A 105 -3.20 -0.70 -8.07
C SER A 105 -3.85 -0.13 -9.32
N THR A 106 -3.06 0.17 -10.35
CA THR A 106 -3.59 0.49 -11.69
C THR A 106 -4.34 -0.68 -12.34
N SER A 107 -4.27 -1.89 -11.79
CA SER A 107 -5.07 -3.05 -12.24
C SER A 107 -6.58 -2.90 -12.03
N VAL A 108 -7.02 -1.87 -11.31
CA VAL A 108 -8.45 -1.53 -11.17
C VAL A 108 -9.04 -0.95 -12.46
N TYR A 109 -8.20 -0.44 -13.34
CA TYR A 109 -8.67 0.09 -14.64
C TYR A 109 -9.01 -1.04 -15.61
N PRO A 110 -10.07 -0.88 -16.41
CA PRO A 110 -10.37 -1.81 -17.49
C PRO A 110 -9.23 -1.82 -18.52
N ASP A 111 -9.08 -2.93 -19.22
CA ASP A 111 -8.03 -3.20 -20.19
C ASP A 111 -8.28 -2.48 -21.55
N SER A 112 -8.90 -1.32 -21.53
CA SER A 112 -9.31 -0.56 -22.72
C SER A 112 -9.06 0.93 -22.56
N GLY A 113 -8.27 1.49 -23.47
CA GLY A 113 -8.09 2.93 -23.65
C GLY A 113 -7.22 3.62 -22.59
N VAL A 114 -7.30 4.96 -22.58
CA VAL A 114 -6.59 5.81 -21.62
C VAL A 114 -7.44 5.97 -20.36
N ALA A 115 -6.95 5.48 -19.24
CA ALA A 115 -7.60 5.65 -17.96
C ALA A 115 -7.12 6.91 -17.25
N LYS A 116 -8.04 7.70 -16.71
CA LYS A 116 -7.76 8.90 -15.92
C LYS A 116 -8.12 8.66 -14.45
N GLU A 117 -7.54 9.46 -13.53
CA GLU A 117 -7.84 9.38 -12.09
C GLU A 117 -9.31 9.67 -11.79
N ASP A 118 -9.91 10.59 -12.52
CA ASP A 118 -11.31 11.01 -12.43
C ASP A 118 -12.30 10.00 -13.04
N ALA A 119 -11.80 8.94 -13.69
CA ALA A 119 -12.66 7.87 -14.17
C ALA A 119 -13.42 7.28 -12.99
N ASN A 120 -14.74 7.49 -12.99
CA ASN A 120 -15.61 7.04 -11.90
C ASN A 120 -15.86 5.53 -11.99
N LEU A 121 -14.82 4.75 -11.64
CA LEU A 121 -14.83 3.29 -11.69
C LEU A 121 -15.83 2.69 -10.69
N TRP A 122 -16.24 3.45 -9.66
CA TRP A 122 -17.18 2.98 -8.64
C TRP A 122 -18.64 2.99 -9.13
N LEU A 123 -18.93 3.71 -10.23
CA LEU A 123 -20.26 3.66 -10.89
C LEU A 123 -20.40 2.46 -11.85
N GLY A 124 -19.28 1.84 -12.24
CA GLY A 124 -19.29 0.62 -13.01
C GLY A 124 -19.63 -0.58 -12.11
N TYR A 125 -20.39 -1.54 -12.66
CA TYR A 125 -20.65 -2.80 -11.97
C TYR A 125 -19.41 -3.71 -12.08
N PHE A 126 -18.53 -3.65 -11.06
CA PHE A 126 -17.36 -4.55 -10.91
C PHE A 126 -17.51 -5.32 -9.59
N PRO A 127 -18.47 -6.27 -9.49
CA PRO A 127 -18.79 -6.94 -8.21
C PRO A 127 -17.63 -7.73 -7.62
N ASP A 128 -16.67 -8.14 -8.44
CA ASP A 128 -15.55 -9.01 -8.04
C ASP A 128 -14.21 -8.28 -7.90
N ASN A 129 -14.22 -6.93 -7.83
CA ASN A 129 -12.98 -6.17 -7.67
C ASN A 129 -12.80 -5.69 -6.23
N ASP A 130 -12.17 -6.52 -5.41
CA ASP A 130 -11.88 -6.23 -4.00
C ASP A 130 -11.11 -4.93 -3.80
N LEU A 131 -10.23 -4.55 -4.73
CA LEU A 131 -9.49 -3.29 -4.63
C LEU A 131 -10.41 -2.08 -4.77
N LEU A 132 -11.31 -2.08 -5.76
CA LEU A 132 -12.28 -0.99 -5.94
C LEU A 132 -13.24 -0.87 -4.76
N ALA A 133 -13.69 -2.01 -4.22
CA ALA A 133 -14.53 -2.03 -3.03
C ALA A 133 -13.79 -1.47 -1.80
N ALA A 134 -12.51 -1.79 -1.64
CA ALA A 134 -11.66 -1.24 -0.57
C ALA A 134 -11.38 0.26 -0.77
N GLU A 135 -11.07 0.71 -1.99
CA GLU A 135 -10.94 2.14 -2.32
C GLU A 135 -12.18 2.92 -1.91
N LYS A 136 -13.36 2.38 -2.25
CA LYS A 136 -14.64 3.00 -1.88
C LYS A 136 -14.78 3.14 -0.37
N CYS A 137 -14.41 2.12 0.42
CA CYS A 137 -14.39 2.23 1.88
C CYS A 137 -13.48 3.36 2.36
N VAL A 138 -12.31 3.54 1.75
CA VAL A 138 -11.38 4.62 2.10
C VAL A 138 -11.95 5.99 1.75
N ILE A 139 -12.52 6.17 0.56
CA ILE A 139 -13.03 7.47 0.11
C ILE A 139 -14.28 7.88 0.91
N ASP A 140 -15.15 6.92 1.24
CA ASP A 140 -16.38 7.19 1.97
C ASP A 140 -16.17 7.37 3.49
N CYS A 141 -15.00 7.05 4.04
CA CYS A 141 -14.75 7.15 5.47
C CYS A 141 -14.72 8.60 5.98
N LYS A 142 -14.84 8.77 7.30
CA LYS A 142 -14.96 10.08 7.94
C LYS A 142 -13.61 10.73 8.31
N LEU A 143 -12.47 10.10 7.97
CA LEU A 143 -11.16 10.67 8.23
C LEU A 143 -10.96 11.99 7.44
N ASN A 144 -10.22 12.93 8.02
CA ASN A 144 -10.03 14.26 7.44
C ASN A 144 -9.24 14.22 6.11
N HIS A 145 -8.21 13.36 6.04
CA HIS A 145 -7.35 13.23 4.89
C HIS A 145 -7.30 11.78 4.40
N LYS A 146 -7.71 11.57 3.16
CA LYS A 146 -7.86 10.23 2.55
C LYS A 146 -7.13 10.20 1.22
N TYR A 147 -6.12 9.34 1.11
CA TYR A 147 -5.30 9.22 -0.08
C TYR A 147 -5.28 7.78 -0.57
N VAL A 148 -5.83 7.56 -1.75
CA VAL A 148 -5.77 6.29 -2.46
C VAL A 148 -4.70 6.41 -3.54
N LEU A 149 -3.65 5.60 -3.45
CA LEU A 149 -2.54 5.58 -4.39
C LEU A 149 -2.68 4.36 -5.31
N ARG A 150 -3.11 4.56 -6.55
CA ARG A 150 -3.15 3.51 -7.58
C ARG A 150 -1.76 3.31 -8.16
N LEU A 151 -1.03 2.38 -7.58
CA LEU A 151 0.36 2.10 -7.94
C LEU A 151 0.45 1.29 -9.23
N ALA A 152 1.34 1.69 -10.12
CA ALA A 152 1.78 0.89 -11.26
C ALA A 152 2.62 -0.32 -10.81
N GLY A 153 3.13 -1.10 -11.74
CA GLY A 153 3.98 -2.25 -11.44
C GLY A 153 5.26 -1.80 -10.71
N LEU A 154 5.41 -2.19 -9.44
CA LEU A 154 6.57 -1.82 -8.63
C LEU A 154 7.82 -2.53 -9.11
N ILE A 155 8.88 -1.76 -9.34
CA ILE A 155 10.24 -2.25 -9.65
C ILE A 155 11.24 -1.72 -8.63
N GLY A 156 12.39 -2.36 -8.53
CA GLY A 156 13.47 -1.96 -7.64
C GLY A 156 14.11 -3.12 -6.88
N PRO A 157 15.21 -2.88 -6.17
CA PRO A 157 15.90 -3.88 -5.39
C PRO A 157 15.12 -4.25 -4.13
N LYS A 158 15.28 -5.49 -3.68
CA LYS A 158 14.98 -5.91 -2.33
C LYS A 158 16.29 -5.91 -1.55
N VAL A 159 16.45 -4.96 -0.66
CA VAL A 159 17.67 -4.77 0.12
C VAL A 159 17.45 -5.20 1.57
N TRP A 160 18.44 -5.87 2.14
CA TRP A 160 18.50 -6.14 3.57
C TRP A 160 19.94 -6.00 4.06
N GLU A 161 20.15 -5.21 5.12
CA GLU A 161 21.48 -4.92 5.69
C GLU A 161 22.50 -4.47 4.61
N GLY A 162 22.06 -3.60 3.69
CA GLY A 162 22.88 -3.10 2.60
C GLY A 162 23.11 -4.08 1.44
N ASN A 163 22.67 -5.34 1.56
CA ASN A 163 22.83 -6.34 0.51
C ASN A 163 21.55 -6.46 -0.34
N VAL A 164 21.71 -6.47 -1.67
CA VAL A 164 20.60 -6.75 -2.60
C VAL A 164 20.31 -8.24 -2.56
N THR A 165 19.17 -8.61 -1.93
CA THR A 165 18.74 -10.01 -1.79
C THR A 165 17.90 -10.50 -2.97
N ALA A 166 17.25 -9.57 -3.69
CA ALA A 166 16.51 -9.82 -4.91
C ALA A 166 16.30 -8.51 -5.67
N GLN A 167 16.07 -8.59 -6.96
CA GLN A 167 15.72 -7.43 -7.77
C GLN A 167 14.44 -7.70 -8.54
N ARG A 168 13.49 -6.75 -8.44
CA ARG A 168 12.30 -6.75 -9.27
C ARG A 168 12.49 -5.68 -10.35
N ASN A 169 12.76 -6.12 -11.56
CA ASN A 169 12.97 -5.26 -12.72
C ASN A 169 11.97 -5.61 -13.84
N PRO A 170 11.88 -4.82 -14.93
CA PRO A 170 10.94 -5.07 -16.01
C PRO A 170 11.07 -6.47 -16.60
N SER A 171 12.27 -6.99 -16.80
CA SER A 171 12.49 -8.34 -17.34
C SER A 171 11.99 -9.45 -16.42
N ASN A 172 12.02 -9.24 -15.10
CA ASN A 172 11.54 -10.22 -14.13
C ASN A 172 10.00 -10.32 -14.08
N PHE A 173 9.27 -9.35 -14.64
CA PHE A 173 7.81 -9.48 -14.78
C PHE A 173 7.40 -10.63 -15.67
N LEU A 174 8.23 -10.98 -16.66
CA LEU A 174 8.01 -12.06 -17.61
C LEU A 174 8.80 -13.32 -17.27
N SER A 175 9.76 -13.21 -16.34
CA SER A 175 10.60 -14.36 -15.95
C SER A 175 9.77 -15.53 -15.45
N GLY A 176 9.96 -16.70 -16.05
CA GLY A 176 9.22 -17.92 -15.73
C GLY A 176 7.81 -18.02 -16.34
N LYS A 177 7.35 -17.02 -17.09
CA LYS A 177 6.09 -17.10 -17.83
C LYS A 177 6.32 -17.69 -19.21
N THR A 178 5.74 -18.85 -19.45
CA THR A 178 5.78 -19.53 -20.76
C THR A 178 4.72 -19.02 -21.74
N ASN A 179 3.71 -18.31 -21.23
CA ASN A 179 2.67 -17.71 -22.04
C ASN A 179 2.41 -16.26 -21.56
N VAL A 180 2.52 -15.31 -22.48
CA VAL A 180 2.21 -13.89 -22.24
C VAL A 180 0.99 -13.53 -23.08
N PRO A 181 -0.21 -13.42 -22.50
CA PRO A 181 -1.47 -13.28 -23.25
C PRO A 181 -1.51 -12.05 -24.16
N LYS A 182 -0.81 -10.98 -23.80
CA LYS A 182 -0.77 -9.71 -24.56
C LYS A 182 0.65 -9.16 -24.57
N PRO A 183 1.58 -9.73 -25.38
CA PRO A 183 2.99 -9.35 -25.36
C PRO A 183 3.26 -7.90 -25.78
N LYS A 184 2.33 -7.27 -26.52
CA LYS A 184 2.42 -5.87 -26.97
C LYS A 184 1.61 -4.91 -26.07
N ALA A 185 1.08 -5.36 -24.93
CA ALA A 185 0.35 -4.48 -24.03
C ALA A 185 1.27 -3.44 -23.39
N ALA A 186 0.76 -2.21 -23.24
CA ALA A 186 1.47 -1.19 -22.50
C ALA A 186 1.68 -1.61 -21.03
N VAL A 187 2.85 -1.33 -20.49
CA VAL A 187 3.20 -1.60 -19.09
C VAL A 187 3.50 -0.29 -18.40
N ASN A 188 2.77 -0.03 -17.32
CA ASN A 188 3.07 1.08 -16.43
C ASN A 188 3.91 0.56 -15.27
N LEU A 189 5.04 1.22 -15.02
CA LEU A 189 5.98 0.86 -13.96
C LEU A 189 6.25 2.08 -13.09
N VAL A 190 6.72 1.82 -11.87
CA VAL A 190 7.20 2.84 -10.94
C VAL A 190 8.28 2.27 -10.05
N PHE A 191 9.32 3.04 -9.77
CA PHE A 191 10.34 2.65 -8.81
C PHE A 191 9.81 2.68 -7.38
N LYS A 192 10.15 1.64 -6.62
CA LYS A 192 9.78 1.52 -5.21
C LYS A 192 10.20 2.76 -4.40
N ASP A 193 11.40 3.26 -4.64
CA ASP A 193 11.95 4.40 -3.89
C ASP A 193 11.19 5.69 -4.13
N ASP A 194 10.62 5.87 -5.32
CA ASP A 194 9.78 7.03 -5.61
C ASP A 194 8.39 6.88 -4.96
N VAL A 195 7.85 5.67 -4.93
CA VAL A 195 6.61 5.39 -4.17
C VAL A 195 6.81 5.66 -2.68
N LEU A 196 7.96 5.30 -2.11
CA LEU A 196 8.29 5.61 -0.70
C LEU A 196 8.30 7.11 -0.44
N LYS A 197 8.92 7.91 -1.31
CA LYS A 197 8.94 9.38 -1.22
C LYS A 197 7.53 9.97 -1.37
N ILE A 198 6.73 9.44 -2.28
CA ILE A 198 5.34 9.87 -2.47
C ILE A 198 4.50 9.58 -1.21
N ILE A 199 4.62 8.39 -0.62
CA ILE A 199 3.92 8.07 0.62
C ILE A 199 4.38 9.01 1.75
N LEU A 200 5.69 9.23 1.93
CA LEU A 200 6.23 10.18 2.90
C LEU A 200 5.64 11.59 2.68
N HIS A 201 5.58 12.06 1.44
CA HIS A 201 5.01 13.37 1.11
C HIS A 201 3.54 13.49 1.55
N PHE A 202 2.70 12.47 1.30
CA PHE A 202 1.30 12.46 1.77
C PHE A 202 1.17 12.34 3.30
N ILE A 203 2.15 11.72 3.97
CA ILE A 203 2.20 11.70 5.45
C ILE A 203 2.52 13.08 6.00
N GLU A 204 3.51 13.78 5.45
CA GLU A 204 3.97 15.08 5.92
C GLU A 204 3.03 16.23 5.58
N LYS A 205 2.49 16.22 4.38
CA LYS A 205 1.68 17.32 3.82
C LYS A 205 0.19 16.94 3.78
N ASN A 206 -0.63 17.95 3.90
CA ASN A 206 -2.07 17.81 3.70
C ASN A 206 -2.41 18.28 2.28
N HIS A 207 -3.01 17.39 1.54
CA HIS A 207 -3.57 17.64 0.22
C HIS A 207 -5.09 17.46 0.24
N PRO A 208 -5.83 17.89 -0.77
CA PRO A 208 -7.20 17.46 -0.96
C PRO A 208 -7.28 15.93 -1.00
N SER A 209 -8.27 15.36 -0.32
CA SER A 209 -8.52 13.92 -0.34
C SER A 209 -8.84 13.47 -1.77
N GLY A 210 -8.36 12.27 -2.15
CA GLY A 210 -8.62 11.79 -3.51
C GLY A 210 -7.86 10.52 -3.89
N VAL A 211 -7.98 10.20 -5.15
CA VAL A 211 -7.32 9.08 -5.81
C VAL A 211 -6.19 9.62 -6.68
N PHE A 212 -5.01 9.05 -6.55
CA PHE A 212 -3.80 9.47 -7.25
C PHE A 212 -3.20 8.28 -8.00
N LYS A 213 -2.88 8.49 -9.26
CA LYS A 213 -2.23 7.49 -10.09
C LYS A 213 -0.71 7.65 -10.00
N VAL A 214 -0.03 6.60 -9.60
CA VAL A 214 1.40 6.63 -9.35
C VAL A 214 2.11 5.74 -10.36
N PHE A 215 2.75 6.37 -11.35
CA PHE A 215 3.55 5.72 -12.38
C PHE A 215 4.68 6.65 -12.82
N GLU A 216 5.75 6.11 -13.31
CA GLU A 216 6.92 6.85 -13.82
C GLU A 216 7.14 6.59 -15.31
N PHE A 217 6.93 5.36 -15.73
CA PHE A 217 7.20 4.93 -17.09
C PHE A 217 5.98 4.26 -17.71
N GLN A 218 5.64 4.69 -18.90
CA GLN A 218 4.66 4.06 -19.77
C GLN A 218 5.35 3.63 -21.05
N GLY A 219 5.39 2.30 -21.31
CA GLY A 219 6.02 1.74 -22.50
C GLY A 219 5.32 0.47 -22.96
N HIS A 220 5.79 -0.06 -24.09
CA HIS A 220 5.36 -1.36 -24.57
C HIS A 220 6.43 -2.39 -24.22
N MET A 221 6.00 -3.60 -23.82
CA MET A 221 6.91 -4.76 -23.79
C MET A 221 7.16 -5.18 -25.23
N VAL A 222 8.43 -5.18 -25.63
CA VAL A 222 8.89 -5.65 -26.95
C VAL A 222 9.21 -7.13 -26.88
#